data_1abe6f1a88d71eeacdf866216a27e75c
#
_entry.id   1abe6f1a88d71eeacdf866216a27e75c
#
_cell.length_a   1.000
_cell.length_b   1.000
_cell.length_c   1.000
_cell.angle_alpha   90.00
_cell.angle_beta   90.00
_cell.angle_gamma   90.00
#
_symmetry.space_group_name_H-M   'P 1'
#
loop_
_entity.id
_entity.type
_entity.pdbx_description
1 polymer ?
#
loop_
_entity_poly.entity_id
_entity_poly.type
_entity_poly.pdbx_seq_one_letter_code
_entity_poly.pdbx_strand_id
1 'polypeptide(L)'
;VGAADFRESNRLFFIFWEACKADQRCYGMCYLKNRRSGFSFMASSELVNQATISPDTRIGILSKSGADAKKMFTDKVVPISVNYPFFFKPIQDGMDRPKTELAYRVPASKLTRRKLDQGQGPEELEGLDTTIDWKNTGDNSYDGEKLKLLAHDESGKWERPDNILNNWRVTKTTLRLGSRIVGKCMMGSTSNALDKGGANFKKLYEDSDVTKRNRNGQTSSGLYSLFIPMEWNYEGFIDSYGNPVFDTPEEQVEGPYGEIIDQGVIEHWQNEVDGLKNDQDGLNEYYRQFPRTEQHAFRDEAKESLFNLTKIYEQIDYNEEVQNGMQVTQGNFQWENGQQDSSVIFAPNINGRFKVSWVPPKNLQNRVIVKNGVKYPGNEHVGAFGCDSYDISGTVDKRGSKGSLHGLTKFSMEDAPPNMFFLEYIARPQTAEIFFEDVLMALVFYGMPLLAENNKPRLLYYLKRRGYRGFSMNRPDKLWNKLSVTEKDIGGIPNSSEDIKQAHAAAIESYIENYVGQVTEGVYGDIYFQKTLEDWAGFNINNRTKFDATISSGLAIMACNKNRYRPSAERVLKSVPLGFKKYNNKGYSSKIIQ
;
A
#
# COMPACT_ATOMS: atom_id res chain seq x y z
N VAL A 1 19.99 26.03 21.16
CA VAL A 1 20.18 24.60 20.89
C VAL A 1 20.03 23.90 22.23
N GLY A 2 18.83 23.42 22.56
CA GLY A 2 18.52 22.69 23.79
C GLY A 2 18.69 21.18 23.63
N ALA A 3 18.45 20.44 24.71
CA ALA A 3 18.22 19.01 24.67
C ALA A 3 16.92 18.73 23.89
N ALA A 4 16.81 17.55 23.29
CA ALA A 4 15.54 17.14 22.68
C ALA A 4 14.53 16.82 23.79
N ASP A 5 13.29 17.28 23.60
CA ASP A 5 12.20 16.96 24.51
C ASP A 5 11.84 15.47 24.39
N PHE A 6 11.45 14.88 25.49
CA PHE A 6 10.91 13.52 25.49
C PHE A 6 9.57 13.49 24.76
N ARG A 7 9.37 12.43 23.96
CA ARG A 7 8.09 12.10 23.32
C ARG A 7 7.84 10.60 23.37
N GLU A 8 6.64 10.21 23.63
CA GLU A 8 6.28 8.80 23.68
C GLU A 8 6.54 8.09 22.33
N SER A 9 6.38 8.78 21.21
CA SER A 9 6.75 8.28 19.88
C SER A 9 8.23 7.94 19.75
N ASN A 10 9.12 8.71 20.39
CA ASN A 10 10.57 8.43 20.42
C ASN A 10 10.86 7.16 21.21
N ARG A 11 10.15 6.95 22.32
CA ARG A 11 10.27 5.72 23.13
C ARG A 11 9.85 4.51 22.31
N LEU A 12 8.72 4.56 21.61
CA LEU A 12 8.25 3.48 20.72
C LEU A 12 9.27 3.18 19.61
N PHE A 13 9.82 4.23 19.00
CA PHE A 13 10.85 4.11 17.97
C PHE A 13 12.09 3.37 18.49
N PHE A 14 12.62 3.74 19.65
CA PHE A 14 13.81 3.10 20.19
C PHE A 14 13.56 1.69 20.72
N ILE A 15 12.37 1.39 21.28
CA ILE A 15 11.98 0.02 21.64
C ILE A 15 12.02 -0.88 20.39
N PHE A 16 11.43 -0.42 19.28
CA PHE A 16 11.46 -1.17 18.03
C PHE A 16 12.88 -1.33 17.48
N TRP A 17 13.69 -0.28 17.57
CA TRP A 17 15.08 -0.32 17.16
C TRP A 17 15.89 -1.35 17.97
N GLU A 18 15.75 -1.37 19.30
CA GLU A 18 16.42 -2.37 20.14
C GLU A 18 15.97 -3.79 19.79
N ALA A 19 14.69 -4.00 19.49
CA ALA A 19 14.20 -5.30 18.99
C ALA A 19 14.87 -5.69 17.66
N CYS A 20 15.04 -4.74 16.73
CA CYS A 20 15.77 -4.97 15.48
C CYS A 20 17.25 -5.31 15.71
N LYS A 21 17.92 -4.67 16.69
CA LYS A 21 19.31 -4.98 17.05
C LYS A 21 19.44 -6.37 17.66
N ALA A 22 18.51 -6.76 18.51
CA ALA A 22 18.50 -8.05 19.19
C ALA A 22 18.26 -9.26 18.23
N ASP A 23 17.46 -9.08 17.17
CA ASP A 23 17.21 -10.16 16.21
C ASP A 23 18.37 -10.31 15.23
N GLN A 24 19.06 -11.44 15.30
CA GLN A 24 20.20 -11.78 14.43
C GLN A 24 19.81 -11.97 12.96
N ARG A 25 18.52 -12.11 12.64
CA ARG A 25 17.99 -12.26 11.27
C ARG A 25 17.66 -10.93 10.62
N CYS A 26 17.55 -9.87 11.42
CA CYS A 26 17.14 -8.53 10.99
C CYS A 26 18.35 -7.68 10.61
N TYR A 27 18.29 -7.00 9.47
CA TYR A 27 19.29 -6.02 9.05
C TYR A 27 19.01 -4.61 9.59
N GLY A 28 17.90 -4.39 10.27
CA GLY A 28 17.50 -3.10 10.82
C GLY A 28 16.06 -2.73 10.51
N MET A 29 15.74 -1.46 10.59
CA MET A 29 14.38 -0.95 10.40
C MET A 29 14.19 -0.21 9.09
N CYS A 30 12.94 -0.24 8.57
CA CYS A 30 12.43 0.63 7.51
C CYS A 30 11.26 1.44 8.09
N TYR A 31 11.53 2.68 8.48
CA TYR A 31 10.56 3.54 9.16
C TYR A 31 9.84 4.45 8.16
N LEU A 32 8.55 4.23 8.02
CA LEU A 32 7.64 5.13 7.33
C LEU A 32 7.20 6.21 8.33
N LYS A 33 7.67 7.42 8.12
CA LYS A 33 7.52 8.53 9.08
C LYS A 33 6.65 9.66 8.51
N ASN A 34 6.04 10.42 9.40
CA ASN A 34 5.50 11.73 9.05
C ASN A 34 6.61 12.80 8.99
N ARG A 35 6.28 13.93 8.40
CA ARG A 35 7.16 15.11 8.38
C ARG A 35 7.40 15.61 9.81
N ARG A 36 8.64 16.04 10.11
CA ARG A 36 9.09 16.53 11.43
C ARG A 36 9.04 15.52 12.57
N SER A 37 9.02 14.22 12.27
CA SER A 37 9.06 13.15 13.30
C SER A 37 10.37 13.09 14.13
N GLY A 38 11.34 13.95 13.87
CA GLY A 38 12.62 13.92 14.57
C GLY A 38 13.60 12.81 14.13
N PHE A 39 13.23 11.96 13.16
CA PHE A 39 14.02 10.78 12.74
C PHE A 39 15.50 11.09 12.50
N SER A 40 15.83 12.13 11.71
CA SER A 40 17.23 12.44 11.41
C SER A 40 18.04 12.78 12.65
N PHE A 41 17.40 13.33 13.71
CA PHE A 41 18.05 13.59 14.98
C PHE A 41 18.24 12.30 15.79
N MET A 42 17.19 11.46 15.88
CA MET A 42 17.26 10.16 16.55
C MET A 42 18.32 9.25 15.92
N ALA A 43 18.34 9.18 14.58
CA ALA A 43 19.35 8.42 13.85
C ALA A 43 20.75 8.96 14.11
N SER A 44 20.97 10.29 14.08
CA SER A 44 22.27 10.91 14.38
C SER A 44 22.74 10.62 15.80
N SER A 45 21.82 10.60 16.77
CA SER A 45 22.13 10.25 18.16
C SER A 45 22.59 8.80 18.29
N GLU A 46 21.92 7.88 17.61
CA GLU A 46 22.30 6.46 17.60
C GLU A 46 23.64 6.23 16.87
N LEU A 47 23.92 6.98 15.77
CA LEU A 47 25.23 6.92 15.11
C LEU A 47 26.36 7.29 16.05
N VAL A 48 26.21 8.40 16.79
CA VAL A 48 27.22 8.85 17.77
C VAL A 48 27.30 7.85 18.92
N ASN A 49 26.17 7.44 19.49
CA ASN A 49 26.14 6.44 20.55
C ASN A 49 26.88 5.16 20.14
N GLN A 50 26.55 4.62 18.96
CA GLN A 50 27.20 3.39 18.47
C GLN A 50 28.70 3.60 18.23
N ALA A 51 29.12 4.78 17.76
CA ALA A 51 30.52 5.09 17.52
C ALA A 51 31.34 5.22 18.82
N THR A 52 30.73 5.65 19.92
CA THR A 52 31.41 5.83 21.20
C THR A 52 31.57 4.54 21.99
N ILE A 53 30.86 3.48 21.65
CA ILE A 53 30.87 2.19 22.37
C ILE A 53 31.41 1.01 21.56
N SER A 54 31.67 1.18 20.25
CA SER A 54 32.13 0.11 19.38
C SER A 54 33.55 0.34 18.87
N PRO A 55 34.52 -0.50 19.22
CA PRO A 55 35.86 -0.40 18.67
C PRO A 55 35.93 -0.91 17.24
N ASP A 56 36.91 -0.40 16.47
CA ASP A 56 37.27 -0.83 15.11
C ASP A 56 36.05 -0.95 14.15
N THR A 57 35.24 0.13 14.13
CA THR A 57 34.02 0.13 13.34
C THR A 57 33.89 1.34 12.41
N ARG A 58 33.13 1.14 11.33
CA ARG A 58 32.74 2.20 10.42
C ARG A 58 31.24 2.39 10.42
N ILE A 59 30.82 3.65 10.42
CA ILE A 59 29.42 4.06 10.45
C ILE A 59 29.18 5.01 9.28
N GLY A 60 28.13 4.74 8.49
CA GLY A 60 27.84 5.47 7.27
C GLY A 60 26.54 6.27 7.30
N ILE A 61 26.49 7.33 6.50
CA ILE A 61 25.30 8.16 6.31
C ILE A 61 25.01 8.27 4.82
N LEU A 62 23.78 7.95 4.43
CA LEU A 62 23.18 8.25 3.12
C LEU A 62 21.89 9.05 3.32
N SER A 63 21.57 9.90 2.36
CA SER A 63 20.32 10.65 2.30
C SER A 63 19.83 10.73 0.85
N LYS A 64 18.79 11.50 0.57
CA LYS A 64 18.28 11.71 -0.81
C LYS A 64 19.33 12.35 -1.75
N SER A 65 20.28 13.09 -1.20
CA SER A 65 21.43 13.65 -1.94
C SER A 65 22.67 13.69 -1.05
N GLY A 66 23.86 13.79 -1.66
CA GLY A 66 25.11 13.98 -0.93
C GLY A 66 25.14 15.27 -0.11
N ALA A 67 24.51 16.33 -0.59
CA ALA A 67 24.37 17.59 0.14
C ALA A 67 23.56 17.42 1.43
N ASP A 68 22.45 16.67 1.36
CA ASP A 68 21.60 16.38 2.52
C ASP A 68 22.31 15.44 3.50
N ALA A 69 23.03 14.43 3.02
CA ALA A 69 23.86 13.56 3.86
C ALA A 69 24.94 14.35 4.61
N LYS A 70 25.64 15.25 3.89
CA LYS A 70 26.60 16.17 4.49
C LYS A 70 25.95 17.08 5.53
N LYS A 71 24.77 17.64 5.24
CA LYS A 71 24.03 18.49 6.16
C LYS A 71 23.62 17.73 7.42
N MET A 72 23.14 16.49 7.31
CA MET A 72 22.85 15.64 8.46
C MET A 72 24.11 15.43 9.32
N PHE A 73 25.25 15.18 8.68
CA PHE A 73 26.53 15.01 9.37
C PHE A 73 26.96 16.29 10.10
N THR A 74 27.04 17.45 9.40
CA THR A 74 27.54 18.70 9.98
C THR A 74 26.60 19.33 11.00
N ASP A 75 25.28 19.25 10.78
CA ASP A 75 24.31 19.99 11.57
C ASP A 75 23.71 19.16 12.72
N LYS A 76 23.88 17.83 12.71
CA LYS A 76 23.35 16.92 13.75
C LYS A 76 24.42 16.04 14.36
N VAL A 77 25.10 15.19 13.59
CA VAL A 77 26.10 14.24 14.13
C VAL A 77 27.23 14.97 14.83
N VAL A 78 27.83 15.96 14.18
CA VAL A 78 28.94 16.73 14.76
C VAL A 78 28.54 17.49 16.04
N PRO A 79 27.42 18.26 16.07
CA PRO A 79 26.94 18.89 17.29
C PRO A 79 26.62 17.91 18.43
N ILE A 80 26.04 16.75 18.14
CA ILE A 80 25.78 15.70 19.13
C ILE A 80 27.12 15.21 19.72
N SER A 81 28.12 14.92 18.87
CA SER A 81 29.45 14.51 19.31
C SER A 81 30.15 15.58 20.17
N VAL A 82 30.05 16.86 19.77
CA VAL A 82 30.63 17.97 20.54
C VAL A 82 30.03 18.06 21.94
N ASN A 83 28.72 17.91 22.06
CA ASN A 83 27.98 18.00 23.32
C ASN A 83 27.83 16.66 24.05
N TYR A 84 28.45 15.58 23.55
CA TYR A 84 28.41 14.29 24.22
C TYR A 84 29.04 14.38 25.60
N PRO A 85 28.55 13.72 26.66
CA PRO A 85 29.11 13.81 28.00
C PRO A 85 30.59 13.50 28.00
N PHE A 86 31.40 14.41 28.56
CA PHE A 86 32.85 14.38 28.42
C PHE A 86 33.48 13.08 28.93
N PHE A 87 32.94 12.48 29.98
CA PHE A 87 33.42 11.23 30.58
C PHE A 87 33.07 9.96 29.77
N PHE A 88 32.18 10.06 28.78
CA PHE A 88 31.92 8.99 27.83
C PHE A 88 32.47 9.27 26.43
N LYS A 89 33.00 10.49 26.21
CA LYS A 89 33.51 10.90 24.90
C LYS A 89 34.88 10.29 24.64
N PRO A 90 35.04 9.47 23.58
CA PRO A 90 36.32 8.91 23.20
C PRO A 90 37.31 9.98 22.72
N ILE A 91 38.60 9.62 22.63
CA ILE A 91 39.62 10.46 22.01
C ILE A 91 39.25 10.70 20.56
N GLN A 92 39.16 11.97 20.14
CA GLN A 92 38.83 12.39 18.80
C GLN A 92 40.10 12.84 18.06
N ASP A 93 40.27 12.36 16.81
CA ASP A 93 41.32 12.82 15.90
C ASP A 93 40.78 13.94 14.99
N GLY A 94 41.60 14.95 14.72
CA GLY A 94 41.27 16.04 13.82
C GLY A 94 40.56 17.22 14.47
N MET A 95 39.74 17.93 13.70
CA MET A 95 39.05 19.14 14.14
C MET A 95 37.83 18.82 15.02
N ASP A 96 37.49 19.72 15.95
CA ASP A 96 36.27 19.61 16.76
C ASP A 96 35.00 19.60 15.91
N ARG A 97 35.01 20.24 14.75
CA ARG A 97 33.88 20.30 13.81
C ARG A 97 34.30 19.84 12.41
N PRO A 98 34.45 18.53 12.22
CA PRO A 98 34.82 17.98 10.92
C PRO A 98 33.66 18.14 9.89
N LYS A 99 34.01 18.15 8.58
CA LYS A 99 33.05 18.31 7.49
C LYS A 99 32.80 17.02 6.68
N THR A 100 33.69 16.04 6.83
CA THR A 100 33.69 14.83 6.00
C THR A 100 33.70 13.54 6.82
N GLU A 101 34.51 13.45 7.84
CA GLU A 101 34.70 12.28 8.70
C GLU A 101 34.86 12.71 10.14
N LEU A 102 34.18 12.08 11.06
CA LEU A 102 34.39 12.13 12.50
C LEU A 102 35.10 10.85 12.91
N ALA A 103 36.31 10.97 13.47
CA ALA A 103 37.13 9.82 13.83
C ALA A 103 37.45 9.81 15.34
N TYR A 104 37.12 8.71 15.99
CA TYR A 104 37.48 8.42 17.38
C TYR A 104 38.67 7.49 17.40
N ARG A 105 39.85 8.06 17.21
CA ARG A 105 41.15 7.37 17.24
C ARG A 105 42.22 8.26 17.86
N VAL A 106 43.34 7.67 18.24
CA VAL A 106 44.49 8.42 18.75
C VAL A 106 45.11 9.23 17.60
N PRO A 107 45.26 10.56 17.73
CA PRO A 107 45.86 11.40 16.70
C PRO A 107 47.28 10.95 16.36
N ALA A 108 47.57 10.73 15.08
CA ALA A 108 48.91 10.44 14.59
C ALA A 108 49.79 11.73 14.62
N SER A 109 50.17 12.20 15.80
CA SER A 109 51.06 13.34 15.90
C SER A 109 52.50 12.98 15.53
N LYS A 110 53.27 13.91 14.96
CA LYS A 110 54.71 13.76 14.70
C LYS A 110 55.50 13.46 16.02
N LEU A 111 55.01 13.91 17.16
CA LEU A 111 55.59 13.64 18.49
C LEU A 111 55.42 12.16 18.90
N THR A 112 54.28 11.56 18.61
CA THR A 112 53.99 10.14 18.92
C THR A 112 54.86 9.22 18.05
N ARG A 113 55.04 9.55 16.77
CA ARG A 113 55.95 8.81 15.87
C ARG A 113 57.42 8.90 16.34
N ARG A 114 57.88 10.06 16.81
CA ARG A 114 59.23 10.26 17.31
C ARG A 114 59.48 9.54 18.63
N LYS A 115 58.47 9.42 19.50
CA LYS A 115 58.53 8.63 20.75
C LYS A 115 58.55 7.11 20.45
N LEU A 116 57.80 6.64 19.46
CA LEU A 116 57.83 5.25 18.98
C LEU A 116 59.21 4.88 18.40
N ASP A 117 59.80 5.78 17.59
CA ASP A 117 61.14 5.61 17.00
C ASP A 117 62.25 5.66 18.06
N GLN A 118 62.00 6.22 19.22
CA GLN A 118 62.96 6.27 20.35
C GLN A 118 62.77 5.14 21.37
N GLY A 119 61.91 4.13 21.07
CA GLY A 119 61.69 2.99 21.98
C GLY A 119 60.96 3.35 23.28
N GLN A 120 60.42 4.57 23.37
CA GLN A 120 59.50 4.94 24.43
C GLN A 120 58.11 4.42 24.02
N GLY A 121 57.69 3.33 24.63
CA GLY A 121 56.34 2.80 24.39
C GLY A 121 55.29 3.88 24.54
N PRO A 122 54.21 3.88 23.77
CA PRO A 122 53.10 4.76 24.02
C PRO A 122 52.62 4.46 25.44
N GLU A 123 52.47 5.48 26.29
CA GLU A 123 51.49 5.41 27.36
C GLU A 123 50.21 4.98 26.64
N GLU A 124 49.64 3.84 27.05
CA GLU A 124 48.58 3.10 26.38
C GLU A 124 47.30 3.94 26.29
N LEU A 125 47.30 4.89 25.35
CA LEU A 125 46.09 5.57 24.94
C LEU A 125 45.45 4.67 23.86
N GLU A 126 44.55 3.78 24.25
CA GLU A 126 43.75 2.99 23.34
C GLU A 126 42.69 3.89 22.72
N GLY A 127 42.81 4.13 21.40
CA GLY A 127 41.75 4.72 20.61
C GLY A 127 40.70 3.68 20.24
N LEU A 128 39.46 4.10 19.99
CA LEU A 128 38.41 3.20 19.50
C LEU A 128 38.58 2.79 18.01
N ASP A 129 39.34 3.55 17.23
CA ASP A 129 39.53 3.39 15.80
C ASP A 129 38.19 3.32 15.01
N THR A 130 37.22 4.09 15.47
CA THR A 130 35.89 4.16 14.90
C THR A 130 35.66 5.45 14.13
N THR A 131 34.98 5.37 12.98
CA THR A 131 34.73 6.52 12.13
C THR A 131 33.24 6.64 11.77
N ILE A 132 32.75 7.88 11.65
CA ILE A 132 31.46 8.22 11.07
C ILE A 132 31.74 9.08 9.84
N ASP A 133 31.25 8.69 8.68
CA ASP A 133 31.33 9.46 7.44
C ASP A 133 30.00 9.52 6.69
N TRP A 134 29.97 10.32 5.64
CA TRP A 134 28.84 10.39 4.71
C TRP A 134 29.33 10.23 3.28
N LYS A 135 28.45 9.71 2.39
CA LYS A 135 28.73 9.58 0.97
C LYS A 135 27.67 10.23 0.09
N ASN A 136 28.05 10.52 -1.15
CA ASN A 136 27.11 10.91 -2.18
C ASN A 136 26.11 9.79 -2.44
N THR A 137 24.88 10.17 -2.75
CA THR A 137 23.80 9.27 -3.11
C THR A 137 24.11 8.61 -4.44
N GLY A 138 23.95 7.31 -4.53
CA GLY A 138 24.19 6.51 -5.72
C GLY A 138 23.97 5.02 -5.45
N ASP A 139 23.66 4.27 -6.51
CA ASP A 139 23.39 2.83 -6.42
C ASP A 139 24.53 2.04 -5.76
N ASN A 140 25.80 2.46 -5.97
CA ASN A 140 26.99 1.77 -5.46
C ASN A 140 27.65 2.47 -4.25
N SER A 141 26.92 3.40 -3.58
CA SER A 141 27.47 4.06 -2.40
C SER A 141 27.72 3.04 -1.30
N TYR A 142 28.91 3.11 -0.66
CA TYR A 142 29.44 2.15 0.32
C TYR A 142 29.73 0.74 -0.21
N ASP A 143 29.77 0.51 -1.53
CA ASP A 143 30.19 -0.79 -2.06
C ASP A 143 31.60 -1.16 -1.60
N GLY A 144 31.81 -2.44 -1.22
CA GLY A 144 33.08 -2.97 -0.75
C GLY A 144 33.48 -2.57 0.68
N GLU A 145 32.64 -1.84 1.41
CA GLU A 145 32.93 -1.43 2.78
C GLU A 145 32.26 -2.38 3.81
N LYS A 146 32.75 -2.35 5.06
CA LYS A 146 32.15 -3.07 6.20
C LYS A 146 31.60 -2.03 7.17
N LEU A 147 30.27 -1.99 7.29
CA LEU A 147 29.59 -1.03 8.16
C LEU A 147 29.02 -1.72 9.40
N LYS A 148 29.16 -1.03 10.55
CA LYS A 148 28.51 -1.41 11.80
C LYS A 148 27.10 -0.85 11.89
N LEU A 149 26.92 0.39 11.43
CA LEU A 149 25.63 1.06 11.37
C LEU A 149 25.58 1.94 10.11
N LEU A 150 24.45 1.90 9.43
CA LEU A 150 24.15 2.76 8.29
C LEU A 150 22.85 3.52 8.57
N ALA A 151 22.92 4.86 8.56
CA ALA A 151 21.72 5.69 8.55
C ALA A 151 21.33 6.02 7.10
N HIS A 152 20.09 5.77 6.76
CA HIS A 152 19.50 6.04 5.46
C HIS A 152 18.34 7.01 5.65
N ASP A 153 18.60 8.31 5.50
CA ASP A 153 17.58 9.35 5.64
C ASP A 153 16.94 9.67 4.29
N GLU A 154 15.64 9.99 4.29
CA GLU A 154 14.85 10.37 3.12
C GLU A 154 14.90 9.35 1.95
N SER A 155 14.87 8.05 2.29
CA SER A 155 15.00 6.93 1.33
C SER A 155 13.89 6.88 0.27
N GLY A 156 12.70 7.41 0.59
CA GLY A 156 11.56 7.51 -0.34
C GLY A 156 11.67 8.64 -1.34
N LYS A 157 12.69 9.48 -1.24
CA LYS A 157 12.89 10.65 -2.11
C LYS A 157 14.08 10.51 -3.07
N TRP A 158 14.51 9.28 -3.34
CA TRP A 158 15.55 9.03 -4.33
C TRP A 158 14.97 9.09 -5.73
N GLU A 159 15.40 10.11 -6.49
CA GLU A 159 14.97 10.34 -7.86
C GLU A 159 15.91 9.66 -8.86
N ARG A 160 15.41 9.38 -10.06
CA ARG A 160 16.23 8.81 -11.14
C ARG A 160 17.45 9.68 -11.44
N PRO A 161 18.61 9.10 -11.82
CA PRO A 161 18.80 7.69 -12.19
C PRO A 161 18.97 6.74 -11.00
N ASP A 162 19.22 7.23 -9.79
CA ASP A 162 19.50 6.43 -8.62
C ASP A 162 18.26 5.70 -8.10
N ASN A 163 18.47 4.51 -7.53
CA ASN A 163 17.38 3.64 -7.08
C ASN A 163 17.67 3.04 -5.72
N ILE A 164 16.82 3.34 -4.74
CA ILE A 164 16.95 2.83 -3.36
C ILE A 164 16.98 1.29 -3.30
N LEU A 165 16.23 0.59 -4.17
CA LEU A 165 16.25 -0.88 -4.21
C LEU A 165 17.60 -1.44 -4.67
N ASN A 166 18.26 -0.77 -5.62
CA ASN A 166 19.59 -1.15 -6.09
C ASN A 166 20.62 -0.88 -5.00
N ASN A 167 20.61 0.33 -4.43
CA ASN A 167 21.53 0.67 -3.34
C ASN A 167 21.34 -0.27 -2.14
N TRP A 168 20.11 -0.60 -1.77
CA TRP A 168 19.85 -1.53 -0.67
C TRP A 168 20.46 -2.92 -0.93
N ARG A 169 20.44 -3.42 -2.18
CA ARG A 169 21.11 -4.68 -2.52
C ARG A 169 22.60 -4.64 -2.27
N VAL A 170 23.24 -3.50 -2.56
CA VAL A 170 24.67 -3.26 -2.32
C VAL A 170 24.93 -3.08 -0.82
N THR A 171 24.29 -2.12 -0.17
CA THR A 171 24.53 -1.76 1.23
C THR A 171 24.17 -2.88 2.21
N LYS A 172 23.17 -3.71 1.90
CA LYS A 172 22.87 -4.93 2.67
C LYS A 172 24.08 -5.87 2.79
N THR A 173 24.94 -5.93 1.76
CA THR A 173 26.14 -6.78 1.79
C THR A 173 27.21 -6.24 2.71
N THR A 174 27.28 -4.92 2.90
CA THR A 174 28.25 -4.25 3.80
C THR A 174 27.96 -4.49 5.27
N LEU A 175 26.73 -4.87 5.60
CA LEU A 175 26.24 -5.12 6.98
C LEU A 175 26.40 -6.58 7.40
N ARG A 176 27.03 -7.43 6.57
CA ARG A 176 27.22 -8.84 6.89
C ARG A 176 28.67 -9.28 6.68
N LEU A 177 29.05 -10.34 7.40
CA LEU A 177 30.32 -11.04 7.22
C LEU A 177 29.99 -12.52 6.93
N GLY A 178 30.07 -12.92 5.68
CA GLY A 178 29.59 -14.24 5.25
C GLY A 178 28.07 -14.37 5.47
N SER A 179 27.66 -15.36 6.27
CA SER A 179 26.24 -15.58 6.63
C SER A 179 25.77 -14.76 7.84
N ARG A 180 26.70 -14.17 8.61
CA ARG A 180 26.40 -13.46 9.87
C ARG A 180 26.15 -11.97 9.60
N ILE A 181 25.04 -11.45 10.13
CA ILE A 181 24.75 -10.01 10.15
C ILE A 181 25.56 -9.38 11.29
N VAL A 182 26.46 -8.46 10.95
CA VAL A 182 27.36 -7.78 11.89
C VAL A 182 27.05 -6.30 12.05
N GLY A 183 26.34 -5.71 11.09
CA GLY A 183 25.89 -4.32 11.12
C GLY A 183 24.37 -4.21 10.96
N LYS A 184 23.87 -3.01 11.21
CA LYS A 184 22.43 -2.70 11.11
C LYS A 184 22.18 -1.45 10.26
N CYS A 185 20.98 -1.31 9.72
CA CYS A 185 20.55 -0.12 9.01
C CYS A 185 19.36 0.53 9.71
N MET A 186 19.44 1.83 9.94
CA MET A 186 18.35 2.67 10.39
C MET A 186 17.87 3.49 9.19
N MET A 187 16.83 3.01 8.52
CA MET A 187 16.26 3.64 7.34
C MET A 187 14.96 4.35 7.70
N GLY A 188 14.77 5.60 7.28
CA GLY A 188 13.53 6.33 7.52
C GLY A 188 13.25 7.38 6.46
N SER A 189 11.97 7.48 6.06
CA SER A 189 11.52 8.47 5.09
C SER A 189 10.04 8.78 5.23
N THR A 190 9.65 9.99 4.84
CA THR A 190 8.30 10.22 4.32
C THR A 190 8.22 9.61 2.93
N SER A 191 7.03 9.23 2.48
CA SER A 191 6.85 8.84 1.09
C SER A 191 6.95 10.05 0.16
N ASN A 192 7.29 9.80 -1.09
CA ASN A 192 7.18 10.76 -2.19
C ASN A 192 6.11 10.27 -3.17
N ALA A 193 5.75 11.08 -4.14
CA ALA A 193 4.92 10.64 -5.25
C ALA A 193 5.51 9.37 -5.90
N LEU A 194 4.66 8.44 -6.33
CA LEU A 194 5.11 7.11 -6.75
C LEU A 194 6.06 7.16 -7.95
N ASP A 195 5.88 8.11 -8.85
CA ASP A 195 6.75 8.38 -10.02
C ASP A 195 8.11 9.00 -9.65
N LYS A 196 8.19 9.70 -8.50
CA LYS A 196 9.39 10.39 -7.98
C LYS A 196 10.14 9.59 -6.91
N GLY A 197 10.21 8.27 -7.05
CA GLY A 197 10.92 7.38 -6.13
C GLY A 197 10.05 6.71 -5.06
N GLY A 198 8.84 7.22 -4.80
CA GLY A 198 7.90 6.66 -3.82
C GLY A 198 7.56 5.19 -4.07
N ALA A 199 7.39 4.77 -5.34
CA ALA A 199 7.09 3.38 -5.68
C ALA A 199 8.19 2.39 -5.25
N ASN A 200 9.46 2.78 -5.37
CA ASN A 200 10.58 1.94 -4.94
C ASN A 200 10.65 1.83 -3.41
N PHE A 201 10.36 2.91 -2.71
CA PHE A 201 10.32 2.91 -1.25
C PHE A 201 9.10 2.12 -0.73
N LYS A 202 7.91 2.31 -1.33
CA LYS A 202 6.71 1.51 -1.03
C LYS A 202 7.03 0.02 -1.13
N LYS A 203 7.64 -0.40 -2.24
CA LYS A 203 8.04 -1.79 -2.42
C LYS A 203 9.01 -2.28 -1.35
N LEU A 204 10.02 -1.47 -1.00
CA LEU A 204 10.99 -1.83 0.04
C LEU A 204 10.32 -1.95 1.41
N TYR A 205 9.39 -1.05 1.72
CA TYR A 205 8.61 -1.05 2.94
C TYR A 205 7.71 -2.29 3.04
N GLU A 206 6.95 -2.62 1.99
CA GLU A 206 6.11 -3.83 1.90
C GLU A 206 6.95 -5.12 1.99
N ASP A 207 8.14 -5.16 1.36
CA ASP A 207 9.09 -6.26 1.46
C ASP A 207 9.71 -6.39 2.88
N SER A 208 9.49 -5.40 3.77
CA SER A 208 9.95 -5.36 5.16
C SER A 208 8.89 -5.79 6.18
N ASP A 209 7.71 -6.18 5.74
CA ASP A 209 6.59 -6.59 6.58
C ASP A 209 6.95 -7.84 7.42
N VAL A 210 6.96 -7.67 8.74
CA VAL A 210 7.34 -8.74 9.70
C VAL A 210 6.35 -9.90 9.73
N THR A 211 5.14 -9.72 9.22
CA THR A 211 4.14 -10.78 9.13
C THR A 211 4.42 -11.72 7.96
N LYS A 212 5.17 -11.27 6.96
CA LYS A 212 5.51 -11.99 5.72
C LYS A 212 6.96 -12.50 5.72
N ARG A 213 7.29 -13.37 6.67
CA ARG A 213 8.64 -13.95 6.79
C ARG A 213 8.80 -15.23 5.97
N ASN A 214 10.00 -15.43 5.43
CA ASN A 214 10.38 -16.69 4.77
C ASN A 214 10.63 -17.82 5.80
N ARG A 215 10.97 -19.03 5.32
CA ARG A 215 11.26 -20.20 6.17
C ARG A 215 12.41 -19.97 7.17
N ASN A 216 13.32 -19.06 6.87
CA ASN A 216 14.43 -18.69 7.75
C ASN A 216 14.05 -17.57 8.75
N GLY A 217 12.80 -17.14 8.75
CA GLY A 217 12.28 -16.08 9.62
C GLY A 217 12.73 -14.68 9.23
N GLN A 218 13.20 -14.47 7.99
CA GLN A 218 13.58 -13.15 7.45
C GLN A 218 12.46 -12.59 6.56
N THR A 219 12.28 -11.27 6.56
CA THR A 219 11.49 -10.56 5.57
C THR A 219 12.19 -10.57 4.21
N SER A 220 11.49 -10.24 3.12
CA SER A 220 12.09 -10.21 1.77
C SER A 220 13.23 -9.20 1.65
N SER A 221 13.10 -8.01 2.24
CA SER A 221 14.16 -7.00 2.29
C SER A 221 15.25 -7.35 3.29
N GLY A 222 14.90 -8.04 4.39
CA GLY A 222 15.70 -8.27 5.57
C GLY A 222 15.60 -7.15 6.62
N LEU A 223 14.91 -6.03 6.30
CA LEU A 223 14.54 -4.97 7.24
C LEU A 223 13.19 -5.30 7.89
N TYR A 224 12.88 -4.63 8.99
CA TYR A 224 11.55 -4.66 9.62
C TYR A 224 10.87 -3.31 9.45
N SER A 225 9.63 -3.32 8.94
CA SER A 225 8.83 -2.11 8.75
C SER A 225 8.32 -1.58 10.09
N LEU A 226 8.37 -0.26 10.25
CA LEU A 226 7.77 0.49 11.35
C LEU A 226 6.94 1.63 10.77
N PHE A 227 5.72 1.78 11.24
CA PHE A 227 4.89 2.95 11.04
C PHE A 227 4.48 3.51 12.40
N ILE A 228 4.62 4.81 12.58
CA ILE A 228 4.06 5.54 13.72
C ILE A 228 3.17 6.62 13.11
N PRO A 229 1.84 6.55 13.33
CA PRO A 229 0.90 7.54 12.84
C PRO A 229 1.26 8.96 13.25
N MET A 230 0.87 9.94 12.43
CA MET A 230 1.26 11.33 12.64
C MET A 230 0.77 11.90 13.96
N GLU A 231 -0.37 11.47 14.45
CA GLU A 231 -0.97 11.93 15.71
C GLU A 231 -0.09 11.66 16.94
N TRP A 232 0.85 10.71 16.86
CA TRP A 232 1.77 10.41 17.95
C TRP A 232 2.90 11.43 18.14
N ASN A 233 3.17 12.28 17.14
CA ASN A 233 4.31 13.20 17.20
C ASN A 233 4.07 14.52 16.43
N TYR A 234 2.80 14.92 16.26
CA TYR A 234 2.48 16.18 15.61
C TYR A 234 2.83 17.36 16.52
N GLU A 235 3.62 18.28 15.98
CA GLU A 235 4.10 19.46 16.70
C GLU A 235 2.94 20.33 17.17
N GLY A 236 2.98 20.78 18.44
CA GLY A 236 1.93 21.60 19.05
C GLY A 236 0.79 20.79 19.70
N PHE A 237 0.79 19.46 19.60
CA PHE A 237 -0.19 18.57 20.22
C PHE A 237 0.45 17.53 21.14
N ILE A 238 1.59 17.88 21.74
CA ILE A 238 2.30 17.05 22.71
C ILE A 238 2.24 17.76 24.05
N ASP A 239 1.83 17.04 25.10
CA ASP A 239 1.76 17.59 26.46
C ASP A 239 3.16 17.79 27.08
N SER A 240 3.22 18.44 28.23
CA SER A 240 4.47 18.68 28.98
C SER A 240 5.17 17.40 29.45
N TYR A 241 4.49 16.25 29.40
CA TYR A 241 5.03 14.92 29.72
C TYR A 241 5.49 14.14 28.49
N GLY A 242 5.27 14.67 27.29
CA GLY A 242 5.64 14.03 26.03
C GLY A 242 4.59 13.10 25.45
N ASN A 243 3.34 13.10 25.96
CA ASN A 243 2.25 12.32 25.42
C ASN A 243 1.48 13.10 24.36
N PRO A 244 0.99 12.43 23.32
CA PRO A 244 0.13 13.06 22.31
C PRO A 244 -1.27 13.35 22.86
N VAL A 245 -1.82 14.50 22.50
CA VAL A 245 -3.21 14.89 22.79
C VAL A 245 -4.05 14.52 21.56
N PHE A 246 -4.66 13.32 21.58
CA PHE A 246 -5.41 12.78 20.45
C PHE A 246 -6.74 13.49 20.22
N ASP A 247 -7.57 13.48 21.24
CA ASP A 247 -8.92 14.08 21.22
C ASP A 247 -8.88 15.46 21.88
N THR A 248 -9.86 16.29 21.55
CA THR A 248 -10.01 17.62 22.16
C THR A 248 -10.23 17.44 23.67
N PRO A 249 -9.35 17.99 24.51
CA PRO A 249 -9.40 17.76 25.95
C PRO A 249 -10.56 18.56 26.59
N GLU A 250 -11.20 17.99 27.60
CA GLU A 250 -12.24 18.68 28.40
C GLU A 250 -11.65 19.81 29.26
N GLU A 251 -10.41 19.65 29.73
CA GLU A 251 -9.65 20.64 30.48
C GLU A 251 -8.40 21.04 29.68
N GLN A 252 -7.93 22.26 29.89
CA GLN A 252 -6.73 22.77 29.21
C GLN A 252 -5.50 21.94 29.58
N VAL A 253 -4.78 21.48 28.55
CA VAL A 253 -3.53 20.73 28.67
C VAL A 253 -2.37 21.67 28.39
N GLU A 254 -1.32 21.64 29.22
CA GLU A 254 -0.12 22.43 29.04
C GLU A 254 0.92 21.67 28.19
N GLY A 255 1.42 22.31 27.15
CA GLY A 255 2.51 21.80 26.31
C GLY A 255 3.89 22.02 26.93
N PRO A 256 4.98 21.54 26.28
CA PRO A 256 6.34 21.54 26.82
C PRO A 256 6.91 22.93 27.13
N TYR A 257 6.38 23.97 26.48
CA TYR A 257 6.87 25.35 26.63
C TYR A 257 5.84 26.27 27.29
N GLY A 258 4.81 25.71 27.93
CA GLY A 258 3.74 26.46 28.59
C GLY A 258 2.64 26.93 27.64
N GLU A 259 2.63 26.48 26.40
CA GLU A 259 1.50 26.68 25.48
C GLU A 259 0.28 25.88 25.93
N ILE A 260 -0.90 26.42 25.71
CA ILE A 260 -2.16 25.74 26.02
C ILE A 260 -2.64 24.97 24.79
N ILE A 261 -2.92 23.68 24.97
CA ILE A 261 -3.49 22.79 23.99
C ILE A 261 -4.98 22.63 24.32
N ASP A 262 -5.83 23.22 23.50
CA ASP A 262 -7.30 23.26 23.65
C ASP A 262 -8.04 22.46 22.58
N GLN A 263 -7.30 21.89 21.61
CA GLN A 263 -7.82 21.05 20.54
C GLN A 263 -7.02 19.75 20.42
N GLY A 264 -7.68 18.65 20.03
CA GLY A 264 -7.03 17.39 19.74
C GLY A 264 -6.40 17.36 18.35
N VAL A 265 -5.31 16.60 18.20
CA VAL A 265 -4.60 16.48 16.92
C VAL A 265 -5.45 15.84 15.82
N ILE A 266 -6.38 14.94 16.17
CA ILE A 266 -7.27 14.28 15.20
C ILE A 266 -8.25 15.29 14.60
N GLU A 267 -8.85 16.13 15.44
CA GLU A 267 -9.75 17.19 14.98
C GLU A 267 -8.99 18.25 14.14
N HIS A 268 -7.80 18.65 14.57
CA HIS A 268 -6.95 19.56 13.80
C HIS A 268 -6.65 18.98 12.40
N TRP A 269 -6.22 17.71 12.35
CA TRP A 269 -5.92 17.04 11.09
C TRP A 269 -7.15 16.97 10.17
N GLN A 270 -8.34 16.70 10.73
CA GLN A 270 -9.58 16.67 9.96
C GLN A 270 -9.93 18.05 9.39
N ASN A 271 -9.75 19.11 10.17
CA ASN A 271 -9.97 20.49 9.72
C ASN A 271 -9.03 20.88 8.56
N GLU A 272 -7.75 20.46 8.62
CA GLU A 272 -6.80 20.66 7.52
C GLU A 272 -7.22 19.90 6.25
N VAL A 273 -7.64 18.65 6.40
CA VAL A 273 -8.17 17.82 5.29
C VAL A 273 -9.41 18.47 4.69
N ASP A 274 -10.34 18.93 5.51
CA ASP A 274 -11.57 19.58 5.05
C ASP A 274 -11.27 20.89 4.31
N GLY A 275 -10.28 21.64 4.75
CA GLY A 275 -9.79 22.85 4.08
C GLY A 275 -9.21 22.58 2.69
N LEU A 276 -8.63 21.39 2.49
CA LEU A 276 -7.98 20.98 1.23
C LEU A 276 -8.89 20.20 0.27
N LYS A 277 -10.17 19.98 0.58
CA LYS A 277 -11.10 19.16 -0.24
C LYS A 277 -11.20 19.61 -1.71
N ASN A 278 -11.00 20.90 -1.99
CA ASN A 278 -11.06 21.45 -3.34
C ASN A 278 -9.68 21.50 -4.03
N ASP A 279 -8.60 21.17 -3.33
CA ASP A 279 -7.23 21.06 -3.86
C ASP A 279 -6.73 19.62 -3.71
N GLN A 280 -7.00 18.79 -4.71
CA GLN A 280 -6.69 17.37 -4.66
C GLN A 280 -5.17 17.10 -4.58
N ASP A 281 -4.35 17.91 -5.25
CA ASP A 281 -2.88 17.76 -5.20
C ASP A 281 -2.36 18.14 -3.81
N GLY A 282 -2.85 19.24 -3.24
CA GLY A 282 -2.54 19.68 -1.87
C GLY A 282 -3.00 18.66 -0.84
N LEU A 283 -4.20 18.10 -1.00
CA LEU A 283 -4.74 17.06 -0.13
C LEU A 283 -3.88 15.79 -0.15
N ASN A 284 -3.54 15.28 -1.33
CA ASN A 284 -2.68 14.09 -1.44
C ASN A 284 -1.28 14.33 -0.87
N GLU A 285 -0.70 15.53 -1.08
CA GLU A 285 0.58 15.90 -0.47
C GLU A 285 0.46 15.96 1.07
N TYR A 286 -0.62 16.52 1.61
CA TYR A 286 -0.86 16.58 3.06
C TYR A 286 -0.94 15.17 3.66
N TYR A 287 -1.70 14.26 3.05
CA TYR A 287 -1.78 12.86 3.47
C TYR A 287 -0.40 12.18 3.47
N ARG A 288 0.43 12.40 2.43
CA ARG A 288 1.78 11.82 2.38
C ARG A 288 2.73 12.40 3.43
N GLN A 289 2.55 13.68 3.79
CA GLN A 289 3.39 14.35 4.79
C GLN A 289 2.97 14.04 6.23
N PHE A 290 1.66 13.89 6.46
CA PHE A 290 1.05 13.68 7.77
C PHE A 290 0.08 12.48 7.75
N PRO A 291 0.62 11.27 7.51
CA PRO A 291 -0.21 10.08 7.38
C PRO A 291 -0.72 9.59 8.74
N ARG A 292 -2.01 9.28 8.82
CA ARG A 292 -2.62 8.54 9.93
C ARG A 292 -2.59 7.04 9.68
N THR A 293 -2.55 6.62 8.42
CA THR A 293 -2.42 5.22 8.00
C THR A 293 -1.26 5.06 7.02
N GLU A 294 -0.78 3.82 6.82
CA GLU A 294 0.25 3.54 5.81
C GLU A 294 -0.23 3.90 4.40
N GLN A 295 -1.53 3.77 4.15
CA GLN A 295 -2.16 4.09 2.87
C GLN A 295 -2.09 5.59 2.57
N HIS A 296 -2.35 6.43 3.57
CA HIS A 296 -2.18 7.87 3.45
C HIS A 296 -0.78 8.25 2.97
N ALA A 297 0.25 7.58 3.51
CA ALA A 297 1.63 7.85 3.12
C ALA A 297 1.96 7.50 1.67
N PHE A 298 1.23 6.57 1.06
CA PHE A 298 1.48 6.10 -0.30
C PHE A 298 0.41 6.53 -1.32
N ARG A 299 -0.37 7.58 -1.02
CA ARG A 299 -1.30 8.16 -1.99
C ARG A 299 -0.57 8.71 -3.22
N ASP A 300 -1.13 8.47 -4.39
CA ASP A 300 -0.56 8.94 -5.65
C ASP A 300 -1.06 10.34 -6.04
N GLU A 301 -0.32 11.02 -6.90
CA GLU A 301 -0.76 12.32 -7.44
C GLU A 301 -1.89 12.12 -8.47
N ALA A 302 -2.87 13.03 -8.42
CA ALA A 302 -4.06 12.98 -9.28
C ALA A 302 -3.78 13.11 -10.80
N LYS A 303 -2.55 13.35 -11.20
CA LYS A 303 -2.19 13.79 -12.56
C LYS A 303 -2.41 12.75 -13.67
N GLU A 304 -2.55 11.47 -13.34
CA GLU A 304 -2.69 10.40 -14.35
C GLU A 304 -3.90 9.47 -14.11
N SER A 305 -4.69 9.66 -13.03
CA SER A 305 -5.85 8.82 -12.82
C SER A 305 -7.00 9.19 -13.75
N LEU A 306 -7.57 8.16 -14.37
CA LEU A 306 -8.78 8.31 -15.19
C LEU A 306 -10.05 8.42 -14.35
N PHE A 307 -10.01 8.02 -13.08
CA PHE A 307 -11.15 7.84 -12.20
C PHE A 307 -11.18 8.86 -11.06
N ASN A 308 -12.34 9.01 -10.41
CA ASN A 308 -12.54 9.88 -9.26
C ASN A 308 -11.77 9.37 -8.03
N LEU A 309 -10.59 9.94 -7.81
CA LEU A 309 -9.70 9.55 -6.72
C LEU A 309 -10.29 9.85 -5.34
N THR A 310 -11.06 10.92 -5.20
CA THR A 310 -11.68 11.28 -3.93
C THR A 310 -12.55 10.13 -3.42
N LYS A 311 -13.46 9.63 -4.25
CA LYS A 311 -14.33 8.50 -3.88
C LYS A 311 -13.57 7.21 -3.60
N ILE A 312 -12.51 6.94 -4.37
CA ILE A 312 -11.67 5.76 -4.16
C ILE A 312 -10.98 5.84 -2.80
N TYR A 313 -10.38 6.98 -2.48
CA TYR A 313 -9.68 7.15 -1.20
C TYR A 313 -10.64 7.21 -0.01
N GLU A 314 -11.80 7.85 -0.12
CA GLU A 314 -12.86 7.79 0.90
C GLU A 314 -13.26 6.33 1.21
N GLN A 315 -13.36 5.48 0.18
CA GLN A 315 -13.65 4.06 0.37
C GLN A 315 -12.51 3.31 1.06
N ILE A 316 -11.26 3.60 0.70
CA ILE A 316 -10.09 3.00 1.33
C ILE A 316 -10.04 3.37 2.81
N ASP A 317 -10.22 4.65 3.14
CA ASP A 317 -10.20 5.14 4.51
C ASP A 317 -11.33 4.51 5.34
N TYR A 318 -12.55 4.44 4.79
CA TYR A 318 -13.67 3.76 5.42
C TYR A 318 -13.39 2.27 5.71
N ASN A 319 -12.80 1.57 4.75
CA ASN A 319 -12.46 0.16 4.93
C ASN A 319 -11.42 -0.07 6.03
N GLU A 320 -10.48 0.85 6.21
CA GLU A 320 -9.43 0.74 7.23
C GLU A 320 -9.89 1.23 8.60
N GLU A 321 -10.50 2.40 8.68
CA GLU A 321 -10.83 3.04 9.96
C GLU A 321 -12.11 2.47 10.58
N VAL A 322 -13.14 2.18 9.77
CA VAL A 322 -14.45 1.78 10.27
C VAL A 322 -14.63 0.26 10.25
N GLN A 323 -14.20 -0.41 9.19
CA GLN A 323 -14.43 -1.85 9.01
C GLN A 323 -13.26 -2.71 9.52
N ASN A 324 -12.08 -2.13 9.80
CA ASN A 324 -10.89 -2.85 10.30
C ASN A 324 -10.58 -4.15 9.54
N GLY A 325 -10.86 -4.21 8.24
CA GLY A 325 -10.63 -5.39 7.40
C GLY A 325 -11.50 -6.62 7.72
N MET A 326 -12.47 -6.53 8.65
CA MET A 326 -13.29 -7.68 9.06
C MET A 326 -14.25 -8.19 7.98
N GLN A 327 -14.51 -7.40 6.95
CA GLN A 327 -15.45 -7.74 5.87
C GLN A 327 -14.88 -8.75 4.88
N VAL A 328 -13.60 -9.07 4.94
CA VAL A 328 -12.94 -9.94 3.97
C VAL A 328 -12.37 -11.17 4.65
N THR A 329 -12.79 -12.34 4.18
CA THR A 329 -12.25 -13.63 4.59
C THR A 329 -11.33 -14.18 3.51
N GLN A 330 -10.10 -14.53 3.90
CA GLN A 330 -9.16 -15.18 2.98
C GLN A 330 -9.32 -16.70 3.01
N GLY A 331 -9.22 -17.37 1.84
CA GLY A 331 -9.42 -18.81 1.75
C GLY A 331 -9.13 -19.39 0.38
N ASN A 332 -9.47 -20.67 0.21
CA ASN A 332 -9.38 -21.38 -1.06
C ASN A 332 -10.68 -22.14 -1.36
N PHE A 333 -11.02 -22.29 -2.63
CA PHE A 333 -12.05 -23.24 -3.07
C PHE A 333 -11.43 -24.62 -3.25
N GLN A 334 -12.21 -25.64 -2.94
CA GLN A 334 -11.80 -27.03 -3.05
C GLN A 334 -12.98 -27.89 -3.51
N TRP A 335 -12.72 -28.88 -4.37
CA TRP A 335 -13.71 -29.91 -4.70
C TRP A 335 -14.03 -30.73 -3.46
N GLU A 336 -15.30 -30.97 -3.21
CA GLU A 336 -15.76 -31.79 -2.10
C GLU A 336 -15.14 -33.19 -2.19
N ASN A 337 -14.53 -33.64 -1.09
CA ASN A 337 -13.79 -34.90 -1.01
C ASN A 337 -12.64 -35.06 -2.03
N GLY A 338 -12.14 -33.96 -2.61
CA GLY A 338 -11.09 -33.98 -3.64
C GLY A 338 -11.54 -34.51 -5.02
N GLN A 339 -12.83 -34.76 -5.21
CA GLN A 339 -13.36 -35.30 -6.46
C GLN A 339 -13.68 -34.15 -7.44
N GLN A 340 -12.94 -34.06 -8.54
CA GLN A 340 -13.20 -33.08 -9.60
C GLN A 340 -14.64 -33.16 -10.13
N ASP A 341 -15.20 -31.99 -10.48
CA ASP A 341 -16.55 -31.82 -11.00
C ASP A 341 -17.69 -32.21 -10.02
N SER A 342 -17.38 -32.36 -8.74
CA SER A 342 -18.32 -32.48 -7.63
C SER A 342 -18.80 -31.09 -7.15
N SER A 343 -19.43 -31.02 -6.00
CA SER A 343 -19.66 -29.75 -5.30
C SER A 343 -18.34 -29.10 -4.86
N VAL A 344 -18.34 -27.78 -4.75
CA VAL A 344 -17.20 -27.01 -4.28
C VAL A 344 -17.50 -26.45 -2.88
N ILE A 345 -16.51 -26.48 -2.01
CA ILE A 345 -16.55 -25.86 -0.69
C ILE A 345 -15.54 -24.70 -0.61
N PHE A 346 -15.86 -23.66 0.14
CA PHE A 346 -14.93 -22.61 0.50
C PHE A 346 -14.28 -22.94 1.85
N ALA A 347 -12.95 -23.05 1.89
CA ALA A 347 -12.17 -23.33 3.08
C ALA A 347 -11.40 -22.06 3.50
N PRO A 348 -11.78 -21.40 4.62
CA PRO A 348 -11.02 -20.27 5.16
C PRO A 348 -9.58 -20.67 5.47
N ASN A 349 -8.63 -19.83 5.03
CA ASN A 349 -7.19 -20.05 5.24
C ASN A 349 -6.48 -18.71 5.13
N ILE A 350 -5.70 -18.34 6.14
CA ILE A 350 -4.95 -17.07 6.17
C ILE A 350 -3.93 -16.92 5.02
N ASN A 351 -3.46 -18.05 4.47
CA ASN A 351 -2.58 -18.10 3.29
C ASN A 351 -3.35 -18.45 2.00
N GLY A 352 -4.66 -18.37 2.02
CA GLY A 352 -5.52 -18.63 0.86
C GLY A 352 -5.27 -17.61 -0.26
N ARG A 353 -5.60 -17.99 -1.49
CA ARG A 353 -5.40 -17.13 -2.66
C ARG A 353 -6.60 -16.23 -2.96
N PHE A 354 -7.78 -16.57 -2.43
CA PHE A 354 -9.02 -15.83 -2.62
C PHE A 354 -9.29 -14.93 -1.43
N LYS A 355 -9.80 -13.74 -1.71
CA LYS A 355 -10.41 -12.84 -0.73
C LYS A 355 -11.90 -12.77 -1.04
N VAL A 356 -12.72 -13.04 -0.03
CA VAL A 356 -14.17 -13.16 -0.17
C VAL A 356 -14.86 -12.28 0.89
N SER A 357 -15.76 -11.42 0.48
CA SER A 357 -16.56 -10.58 1.36
C SER A 357 -18.01 -11.07 1.54
N TRP A 358 -18.48 -11.94 0.66
CA TRP A 358 -19.79 -12.56 0.78
C TRP A 358 -19.76 -14.02 0.30
N VAL A 359 -20.30 -14.90 1.13
CA VAL A 359 -20.50 -16.32 0.81
C VAL A 359 -22.01 -16.53 0.60
N PRO A 360 -22.45 -17.08 -0.55
CA PRO A 360 -23.88 -17.26 -0.81
C PRO A 360 -24.51 -18.26 0.17
N PRO A 361 -25.78 -18.09 0.50
CA PRO A 361 -26.52 -19.07 1.29
C PRO A 361 -26.56 -20.44 0.58
N LYS A 362 -26.76 -21.52 1.34
CA LYS A 362 -26.65 -22.91 0.84
C LYS A 362 -27.53 -23.21 -0.39
N ASN A 363 -28.69 -22.57 -0.50
CA ASN A 363 -29.59 -22.73 -1.64
C ASN A 363 -29.05 -22.11 -2.94
N LEU A 364 -28.09 -21.19 -2.86
CA LEU A 364 -27.43 -20.59 -4.02
C LEU A 364 -26.07 -21.22 -4.33
N GLN A 365 -25.51 -22.02 -3.40
CA GLN A 365 -24.22 -22.68 -3.64
C GLN A 365 -24.34 -23.82 -4.65
N ASN A 366 -23.33 -23.97 -5.50
CA ASN A 366 -23.20 -25.08 -6.47
C ASN A 366 -24.39 -25.27 -7.41
N ARG A 367 -25.13 -24.19 -7.72
CA ARG A 367 -26.27 -24.26 -8.69
C ARG A 367 -25.75 -24.35 -10.10
N VAL A 368 -25.64 -25.57 -10.61
CA VAL A 368 -25.22 -25.88 -11.97
C VAL A 368 -26.37 -26.57 -12.71
N ILE A 369 -26.72 -26.09 -13.88
CA ILE A 369 -27.78 -26.64 -14.74
C ILE A 369 -27.12 -27.40 -15.92
N VAL A 370 -27.45 -28.66 -16.13
CA VAL A 370 -26.92 -29.45 -17.23
C VAL A 370 -27.93 -29.52 -18.36
N LYS A 371 -27.55 -29.08 -19.56
CA LYS A 371 -28.36 -29.14 -20.77
C LYS A 371 -27.54 -29.71 -21.93
N ASN A 372 -27.95 -30.81 -22.50
CA ASN A 372 -27.26 -31.47 -23.63
C ASN A 372 -25.76 -31.75 -23.36
N GLY A 373 -25.42 -32.16 -22.12
CA GLY A 373 -24.06 -32.45 -21.73
C GLY A 373 -23.18 -31.22 -21.42
N VAL A 374 -23.71 -30.00 -21.55
CA VAL A 374 -23.04 -28.75 -21.21
C VAL A 374 -23.57 -28.21 -19.87
N LYS A 375 -22.66 -27.81 -19.01
CA LYS A 375 -22.97 -27.22 -17.71
C LYS A 375 -23.12 -25.70 -17.83
N TYR A 376 -24.19 -25.15 -17.24
CA TYR A 376 -24.57 -23.74 -17.23
C TYR A 376 -24.69 -23.22 -15.80
N PRO A 377 -24.43 -21.93 -15.57
CA PRO A 377 -24.62 -21.31 -14.26
C PRO A 377 -26.13 -21.24 -13.92
N GLY A 378 -26.47 -21.60 -12.68
CA GLY A 378 -27.85 -21.52 -12.19
C GLY A 378 -28.23 -20.17 -11.61
N ASN A 379 -27.22 -19.31 -11.30
CA ASN A 379 -27.38 -18.01 -10.64
C ASN A 379 -26.95 -16.83 -11.54
N GLU A 380 -27.15 -16.93 -12.87
CA GLU A 380 -26.78 -15.86 -13.81
C GLU A 380 -27.49 -14.52 -13.54
N HIS A 381 -28.64 -14.57 -12.86
CA HIS A 381 -29.40 -13.41 -12.42
C HIS A 381 -28.89 -12.76 -11.15
N VAL A 382 -28.07 -13.48 -10.34
CA VAL A 382 -27.56 -12.99 -9.06
C VAL A 382 -26.26 -12.19 -9.24
N GLY A 383 -25.40 -12.61 -10.15
CA GLY A 383 -24.12 -11.92 -10.37
C GLY A 383 -23.36 -12.46 -11.58
N ALA A 384 -22.13 -11.96 -11.75
CA ALA A 384 -21.22 -12.42 -12.78
C ALA A 384 -19.76 -12.21 -12.34
N PHE A 385 -18.85 -12.92 -12.99
CA PHE A 385 -17.42 -12.78 -12.83
C PHE A 385 -16.79 -12.09 -14.04
N GLY A 386 -15.71 -11.33 -13.78
CA GLY A 386 -14.79 -10.83 -14.79
C GLY A 386 -13.40 -11.41 -14.57
N CYS A 387 -12.71 -11.83 -15.62
CA CYS A 387 -11.40 -12.43 -15.53
C CYS A 387 -10.42 -11.90 -16.57
N ASP A 388 -9.24 -11.52 -16.11
CA ASP A 388 -8.02 -11.38 -16.93
C ASP A 388 -7.13 -12.59 -16.68
N SER A 389 -6.98 -13.43 -17.69
CA SER A 389 -6.18 -14.66 -17.60
C SER A 389 -4.80 -14.50 -18.24
N TYR A 390 -3.91 -15.46 -18.00
CA TYR A 390 -2.62 -15.56 -18.67
C TYR A 390 -2.44 -16.94 -19.31
N ASP A 391 -1.76 -16.96 -20.46
CA ASP A 391 -1.60 -18.20 -21.24
C ASP A 391 -0.33 -18.98 -20.91
N ILE A 392 0.75 -18.31 -20.49
CA ILE A 392 2.07 -18.92 -20.30
C ILE A 392 2.53 -18.79 -18.85
N SER A 393 2.94 -19.90 -18.24
CA SER A 393 3.37 -19.96 -16.85
C SER A 393 4.74 -19.32 -16.61
N GLY A 394 5.64 -19.32 -17.62
CA GLY A 394 7.00 -18.77 -17.54
C GLY A 394 7.17 -17.49 -18.37
N THR A 395 7.75 -16.47 -17.79
CA THR A 395 8.29 -15.31 -18.50
C THR A 395 9.77 -15.22 -18.22
N VAL A 396 10.56 -14.84 -19.23
CA VAL A 396 12.03 -14.70 -19.15
C VAL A 396 12.42 -13.73 -18.03
N ASP A 397 11.58 -12.73 -17.71
CA ASP A 397 11.89 -11.65 -16.76
C ASP A 397 11.36 -11.84 -15.32
N LYS A 398 10.78 -12.98 -14.95
CA LYS A 398 10.12 -13.20 -13.64
C LYS A 398 9.05 -12.15 -13.23
N ARG A 399 8.72 -11.19 -14.09
CA ARG A 399 7.75 -10.09 -13.92
C ARG A 399 6.46 -10.31 -14.71
N GLY A 400 6.05 -11.55 -14.89
CA GLY A 400 4.84 -11.87 -15.65
C GLY A 400 3.57 -11.32 -14.99
N SER A 401 2.59 -10.88 -15.81
CA SER A 401 1.24 -10.51 -15.36
C SER A 401 0.65 -11.59 -14.46
N LYS A 402 -0.06 -11.20 -13.43
CA LYS A 402 -0.85 -12.12 -12.60
C LYS A 402 -2.17 -12.40 -13.32
N GLY A 403 -2.77 -13.53 -13.02
CA GLY A 403 -4.18 -13.73 -13.36
C GLY A 403 -5.05 -13.07 -12.30
N SER A 404 -6.18 -12.51 -12.71
CA SER A 404 -7.14 -11.89 -11.80
C SER A 404 -8.58 -12.28 -12.12
N LEU A 405 -9.38 -12.44 -11.05
CA LEU A 405 -10.81 -12.75 -11.11
C LEU A 405 -11.55 -11.89 -10.09
N HIS A 406 -12.62 -11.22 -10.53
CA HIS A 406 -13.51 -10.47 -9.64
C HIS A 406 -14.94 -10.95 -9.81
N GLY A 407 -15.66 -11.06 -8.69
CA GLY A 407 -17.08 -11.37 -8.67
C GLY A 407 -17.89 -10.16 -8.24
N LEU A 408 -18.94 -9.84 -8.99
CA LEU A 408 -19.85 -8.72 -8.72
C LEU A 408 -21.30 -9.23 -8.70
N THR A 409 -22.06 -8.87 -7.66
CA THR A 409 -23.50 -9.15 -7.60
C THR A 409 -24.30 -8.11 -8.39
N LYS A 410 -25.49 -8.54 -8.85
CA LYS A 410 -26.52 -7.69 -9.45
C LYS A 410 -27.63 -7.44 -8.44
N PHE A 411 -28.49 -6.48 -8.71
CA PHE A 411 -29.79 -6.44 -8.05
C PHE A 411 -30.63 -7.65 -8.45
N SER A 412 -31.04 -8.44 -7.49
CA SER A 412 -31.87 -9.63 -7.69
C SER A 412 -32.88 -9.80 -6.54
N MET A 413 -33.83 -10.73 -6.71
CA MET A 413 -34.78 -11.08 -5.64
C MET A 413 -34.24 -12.16 -4.68
N GLU A 414 -33.03 -12.64 -4.93
CA GLU A 414 -32.36 -13.61 -4.07
C GLU A 414 -31.73 -12.91 -2.85
N ASP A 415 -31.35 -13.69 -1.84
CA ASP A 415 -30.64 -13.20 -0.65
C ASP A 415 -29.16 -12.94 -0.98
N ALA A 416 -28.92 -11.85 -1.68
CA ALA A 416 -27.59 -11.40 -2.11
C ALA A 416 -27.48 -9.87 -2.02
N PRO A 417 -26.36 -9.32 -1.54
CA PRO A 417 -26.15 -7.87 -1.50
C PRO A 417 -26.13 -7.32 -2.93
N PRO A 418 -26.84 -6.22 -3.24
CA PRO A 418 -26.87 -5.66 -4.58
C PRO A 418 -25.60 -4.87 -4.90
N ASN A 419 -25.09 -5.02 -6.14
CA ASN A 419 -23.95 -4.24 -6.67
C ASN A 419 -22.65 -4.32 -5.86
N MET A 420 -22.46 -5.37 -5.08
CA MET A 420 -21.29 -5.59 -4.24
C MET A 420 -20.21 -6.40 -4.95
N PHE A 421 -18.96 -5.97 -4.89
CA PHE A 421 -17.84 -6.84 -5.20
C PHE A 421 -17.64 -7.84 -4.07
N PHE A 422 -17.88 -9.12 -4.34
CA PHE A 422 -17.86 -10.15 -3.31
C PHE A 422 -16.63 -11.06 -3.33
N LEU A 423 -15.84 -11.02 -4.41
CA LEU A 423 -14.65 -11.84 -4.55
C LEU A 423 -13.54 -11.12 -5.32
N GLU A 424 -12.33 -11.17 -4.77
CA GLU A 424 -11.06 -10.81 -5.41
C GLU A 424 -10.10 -12.00 -5.39
N TYR A 425 -9.56 -12.36 -6.56
CA TYR A 425 -8.48 -13.32 -6.70
C TYR A 425 -7.42 -12.75 -7.64
N ILE A 426 -6.23 -12.46 -7.12
CA ILE A 426 -5.10 -11.92 -7.88
C ILE A 426 -3.89 -12.78 -7.53
N ALA A 427 -3.56 -13.74 -8.39
CA ALA A 427 -2.49 -14.67 -8.14
C ALA A 427 -1.79 -15.14 -9.42
N ARG A 428 -0.57 -15.64 -9.25
CA ARG A 428 0.18 -16.36 -10.27
C ARG A 428 0.66 -17.67 -9.69
N PRO A 429 -0.17 -18.72 -9.65
CA PRO A 429 0.25 -20.05 -9.23
C PRO A 429 1.34 -20.63 -10.14
N GLN A 430 1.92 -21.75 -9.75
CA GLN A 430 3.05 -22.36 -10.44
C GLN A 430 2.74 -22.71 -11.91
N THR A 431 1.50 -23.09 -12.19
CA THR A 431 1.04 -23.38 -13.56
C THR A 431 -0.26 -22.63 -13.87
N ALA A 432 -0.50 -22.35 -15.14
CA ALA A 432 -1.74 -21.71 -15.58
C ALA A 432 -2.97 -22.61 -15.34
N GLU A 433 -2.79 -23.93 -15.41
CA GLU A 433 -3.84 -24.91 -15.15
C GLU A 433 -4.38 -24.84 -13.71
N ILE A 434 -3.50 -24.57 -12.72
CA ILE A 434 -3.93 -24.34 -11.32
C ILE A 434 -4.82 -23.07 -11.25
N PHE A 435 -4.44 -22.02 -11.94
CA PHE A 435 -5.26 -20.80 -12.03
C PHE A 435 -6.62 -21.10 -12.68
N PHE A 436 -6.65 -21.86 -13.78
CA PHE A 436 -7.88 -22.21 -14.47
C PHE A 436 -8.81 -23.08 -13.62
N GLU A 437 -8.26 -24.01 -12.85
CA GLU A 437 -9.04 -24.85 -11.92
C GLU A 437 -9.58 -24.03 -10.75
N ASP A 438 -8.76 -23.10 -10.20
CA ASP A 438 -9.19 -22.16 -9.16
C ASP A 438 -10.38 -21.30 -9.65
N VAL A 439 -10.28 -20.75 -10.86
CA VAL A 439 -11.37 -19.99 -11.48
C VAL A 439 -12.63 -20.88 -11.65
N LEU A 440 -12.48 -22.09 -12.19
CA LEU A 440 -13.60 -23.01 -12.38
C LEU A 440 -14.31 -23.35 -11.06
N MET A 441 -13.56 -23.62 -9.99
CA MET A 441 -14.14 -23.89 -8.67
C MET A 441 -14.94 -22.69 -8.15
N ALA A 442 -14.42 -21.47 -8.29
CA ALA A 442 -15.16 -20.26 -7.90
C ALA A 442 -16.47 -20.11 -8.70
N LEU A 443 -16.42 -20.30 -10.01
CA LEU A 443 -17.61 -20.24 -10.87
C LEU A 443 -18.67 -21.27 -10.47
N VAL A 444 -18.28 -22.50 -10.18
CA VAL A 444 -19.18 -23.59 -9.77
C VAL A 444 -19.78 -23.28 -8.39
N PHE A 445 -18.96 -22.86 -7.42
CA PHE A 445 -19.42 -22.54 -6.06
C PHE A 445 -20.51 -21.47 -6.05
N TYR A 446 -20.30 -20.38 -6.80
CA TYR A 446 -21.28 -19.28 -6.89
C TYR A 446 -22.39 -19.56 -7.92
N GLY A 447 -22.19 -20.51 -8.83
CA GLY A 447 -23.13 -20.79 -9.91
C GLY A 447 -23.35 -19.61 -10.87
N MET A 448 -22.34 -18.74 -11.05
CA MET A 448 -22.42 -17.49 -11.82
C MET A 448 -21.58 -17.53 -13.09
N PRO A 449 -21.96 -16.80 -14.16
CA PRO A 449 -21.25 -16.78 -15.43
C PRO A 449 -19.97 -15.92 -15.35
N LEU A 450 -19.07 -16.11 -16.33
CA LEU A 450 -17.79 -15.45 -16.48
C LEU A 450 -17.70 -14.67 -17.80
N LEU A 451 -17.31 -13.41 -17.74
CA LEU A 451 -16.83 -12.64 -18.88
C LEU A 451 -15.29 -12.53 -18.78
N ALA A 452 -14.59 -13.16 -19.72
CA ALA A 452 -13.13 -13.15 -19.75
C ALA A 452 -12.61 -12.56 -21.05
N GLU A 453 -11.35 -12.07 -21.02
CA GLU A 453 -10.66 -11.71 -22.27
C GLU A 453 -10.45 -12.94 -23.15
N ASN A 454 -10.75 -12.82 -24.44
CA ASN A 454 -10.50 -13.90 -25.40
C ASN A 454 -9.20 -13.72 -26.20
N ASN A 455 -8.43 -12.65 -25.96
CA ASN A 455 -7.09 -12.48 -26.50
C ASN A 455 -6.10 -13.52 -25.95
N LYS A 456 -6.41 -14.07 -24.76
CA LYS A 456 -5.69 -15.15 -24.09
C LYS A 456 -6.67 -16.33 -23.88
N PRO A 457 -6.95 -17.14 -24.90
CA PRO A 457 -8.12 -18.01 -24.93
C PRO A 457 -7.97 -19.33 -24.16
N ARG A 458 -6.81 -19.65 -23.57
CA ARG A 458 -6.56 -20.96 -22.92
C ARG A 458 -7.54 -21.27 -21.80
N LEU A 459 -7.90 -20.28 -20.96
CA LEU A 459 -8.91 -20.45 -19.91
C LEU A 459 -10.27 -20.84 -20.51
N LEU A 460 -10.70 -20.15 -21.57
CA LEU A 460 -12.00 -20.40 -22.22
C LEU A 460 -12.05 -21.79 -22.89
N TYR A 461 -10.96 -22.21 -23.54
CA TYR A 461 -10.81 -23.56 -24.05
C TYR A 461 -10.80 -24.60 -22.94
N TYR A 462 -10.18 -24.29 -21.78
CA TYR A 462 -10.19 -25.15 -20.61
C TYR A 462 -11.61 -25.39 -20.11
N LEU A 463 -12.39 -24.32 -19.91
CA LEU A 463 -13.81 -24.40 -19.52
C LEU A 463 -14.63 -25.23 -20.53
N LYS A 464 -14.43 -25.01 -21.85
CA LYS A 464 -15.10 -25.76 -22.89
C LYS A 464 -14.78 -27.26 -22.83
N ARG A 465 -13.50 -27.63 -22.71
CA ARG A 465 -13.06 -29.05 -22.62
C ARG A 465 -13.62 -29.76 -21.41
N ARG A 466 -13.78 -29.02 -20.29
CA ARG A 466 -14.34 -29.55 -19.03
C ARG A 466 -15.89 -29.58 -19.04
N GLY A 467 -16.54 -29.21 -20.14
CA GLY A 467 -17.98 -29.18 -20.25
C GLY A 467 -18.67 -27.96 -19.64
N TYR A 468 -17.90 -26.92 -19.26
CA TYR A 468 -18.41 -25.69 -18.66
C TYR A 468 -18.49 -24.51 -19.64
N ARG A 469 -18.59 -24.78 -20.95
CA ARG A 469 -18.77 -23.70 -21.97
C ARG A 469 -19.93 -22.75 -21.63
N GLY A 470 -20.98 -23.26 -21.00
CA GLY A 470 -22.17 -22.48 -20.61
C GLY A 470 -21.88 -21.40 -19.58
N PHE A 471 -20.79 -21.51 -18.81
CA PHE A 471 -20.34 -20.47 -17.86
C PHE A 471 -19.65 -19.30 -18.56
N SER A 472 -19.06 -19.51 -19.75
CA SER A 472 -18.38 -18.43 -20.48
C SER A 472 -19.43 -17.58 -21.23
N MET A 473 -19.54 -16.33 -20.80
CA MET A 473 -20.43 -15.34 -21.44
C MET A 473 -19.90 -14.95 -22.82
N ASN A 474 -20.80 -14.68 -23.73
CA ASN A 474 -20.48 -13.90 -24.92
C ASN A 474 -20.52 -12.41 -24.55
N ARG A 475 -19.85 -11.59 -25.35
CA ARG A 475 -19.83 -10.15 -25.11
C ARG A 475 -21.25 -9.57 -25.08
N PRO A 476 -21.57 -8.78 -24.03
CA PRO A 476 -22.95 -8.35 -23.77
C PRO A 476 -23.46 -7.24 -24.72
N ASP A 477 -22.56 -6.57 -25.44
CA ASP A 477 -22.84 -5.44 -26.33
C ASP A 477 -23.24 -5.86 -27.76
N LYS A 478 -23.04 -7.14 -28.13
CA LYS A 478 -23.36 -7.65 -29.46
C LYS A 478 -24.43 -8.73 -29.47
N LEU A 479 -25.27 -8.68 -30.50
CA LEU A 479 -26.21 -9.74 -30.78
C LEU A 479 -25.50 -11.00 -31.30
N TRP A 480 -26.03 -12.18 -31.02
CA TRP A 480 -25.46 -13.48 -31.40
C TRP A 480 -25.06 -13.60 -32.86
N ASN A 481 -25.88 -13.08 -33.79
CA ASN A 481 -25.61 -13.13 -35.24
C ASN A 481 -24.41 -12.27 -35.66
N LYS A 482 -24.03 -11.27 -34.86
CA LYS A 482 -22.91 -10.37 -35.11
C LYS A 482 -21.59 -10.81 -34.43
N LEU A 483 -21.61 -11.92 -33.67
CA LEU A 483 -20.43 -12.48 -33.04
C LEU A 483 -19.55 -13.20 -34.06
N SER A 484 -18.22 -13.13 -33.87
CA SER A 484 -17.25 -13.93 -34.62
C SER A 484 -17.40 -15.43 -34.37
N VAL A 485 -16.82 -16.27 -35.21
CA VAL A 485 -16.81 -17.72 -35.01
C VAL A 485 -16.17 -18.10 -33.68
N THR A 486 -15.06 -17.48 -33.32
CA THR A 486 -14.35 -17.72 -32.04
C THR A 486 -15.22 -17.31 -30.86
N GLU A 487 -15.86 -16.12 -30.90
CA GLU A 487 -16.75 -15.67 -29.80
C GLU A 487 -17.96 -16.62 -29.62
N LYS A 488 -18.49 -17.17 -30.69
CA LYS A 488 -19.58 -18.19 -30.61
C LYS A 488 -19.07 -19.50 -30.01
N ASP A 489 -17.85 -19.87 -30.32
CA ASP A 489 -17.27 -21.16 -29.91
C ASP A 489 -16.87 -21.17 -28.44
N ILE A 490 -16.12 -20.18 -27.97
CA ILE A 490 -15.56 -20.15 -26.61
C ILE A 490 -16.10 -19.02 -25.73
N GLY A 491 -16.74 -18.01 -26.27
CA GLY A 491 -17.19 -16.82 -25.56
C GLY A 491 -16.09 -15.78 -25.36
N GLY A 492 -16.26 -14.96 -24.33
CA GLY A 492 -15.33 -13.90 -23.99
C GLY A 492 -15.49 -12.61 -24.79
N ILE A 493 -14.63 -11.64 -24.53
CA ILE A 493 -14.60 -10.33 -25.17
C ILE A 493 -13.17 -10.00 -25.63
N PRO A 494 -12.95 -9.53 -26.89
CA PRO A 494 -11.64 -9.05 -27.31
C PRO A 494 -11.38 -7.69 -26.66
N ASN A 495 -10.27 -7.53 -25.92
CA ASN A 495 -9.95 -6.30 -25.20
C ASN A 495 -8.83 -5.49 -25.91
N SER A 496 -8.76 -5.61 -27.24
CA SER A 496 -7.71 -4.97 -28.07
C SER A 496 -8.20 -3.71 -28.80
N SER A 497 -9.49 -3.55 -29.05
CA SER A 497 -10.02 -2.38 -29.73
C SER A 497 -10.19 -1.19 -28.79
N GLU A 498 -9.98 0.02 -29.28
CA GLU A 498 -10.09 1.26 -28.51
C GLU A 498 -11.51 1.45 -27.95
N ASP A 499 -12.54 1.15 -28.74
CA ASP A 499 -13.95 1.22 -28.32
C ASP A 499 -14.22 0.36 -27.07
N ILE A 500 -13.65 -0.86 -27.01
CA ILE A 500 -13.83 -1.75 -25.86
C ILE A 500 -13.06 -1.24 -24.65
N LYS A 501 -11.86 -0.70 -24.85
CA LYS A 501 -11.08 -0.11 -23.76
C LYS A 501 -11.79 1.09 -23.14
N GLN A 502 -12.36 1.97 -23.97
CA GLN A 502 -13.16 3.11 -23.51
C GLN A 502 -14.46 2.64 -22.82
N ALA A 503 -15.18 1.68 -23.38
CA ALA A 503 -16.38 1.12 -22.75
C ALA A 503 -16.07 0.44 -21.40
N HIS A 504 -14.92 -0.22 -21.30
CA HIS A 504 -14.45 -0.81 -20.05
C HIS A 504 -14.13 0.28 -18.99
N ALA A 505 -13.40 1.33 -19.38
CA ALA A 505 -13.07 2.44 -18.49
C ALA A 505 -14.35 3.18 -18.03
N ALA A 506 -15.25 3.49 -18.95
CA ALA A 506 -16.53 4.14 -18.65
C ALA A 506 -17.42 3.28 -17.72
N ALA A 507 -17.34 1.95 -17.82
CA ALA A 507 -18.06 1.06 -16.93
C ALA A 507 -17.55 1.16 -15.49
N ILE A 508 -16.20 1.21 -15.29
CA ILE A 508 -15.59 1.40 -13.99
C ILE A 508 -15.89 2.79 -13.43
N GLU A 509 -15.72 3.84 -14.23
CA GLU A 509 -16.04 5.22 -13.85
C GLU A 509 -17.50 5.33 -13.35
N SER A 510 -18.46 4.80 -14.12
CA SER A 510 -19.87 4.77 -13.73
C SER A 510 -20.11 3.96 -12.44
N TYR A 511 -19.33 2.91 -12.18
CA TYR A 511 -19.45 2.15 -10.93
C TYR A 511 -18.89 2.95 -9.75
N ILE A 512 -17.74 3.58 -9.91
CA ILE A 512 -17.11 4.40 -8.87
C ILE A 512 -18.03 5.54 -8.47
N GLU A 513 -18.59 6.27 -9.44
CA GLU A 513 -19.48 7.39 -9.16
C GLU A 513 -20.76 7.00 -8.40
N ASN A 514 -21.27 5.79 -8.58
CA ASN A 514 -22.53 5.38 -7.99
C ASN A 514 -22.41 4.49 -6.76
N TYR A 515 -21.28 3.79 -6.57
CA TYR A 515 -21.16 2.71 -5.57
C TYR A 515 -19.84 2.69 -4.80
N VAL A 516 -19.00 3.72 -4.90
CA VAL A 516 -17.72 3.80 -4.20
C VAL A 516 -17.63 5.09 -3.41
N GLY A 517 -16.93 5.07 -2.29
CA GLY A 517 -16.84 6.18 -1.36
C GLY A 517 -18.18 6.47 -0.67
N GLN A 518 -18.37 7.67 -0.23
CA GLN A 518 -19.65 8.08 0.35
C GLN A 518 -20.72 8.21 -0.76
N VAL A 519 -21.65 7.26 -0.76
CA VAL A 519 -22.75 7.21 -1.74
C VAL A 519 -23.88 8.16 -1.34
N THR A 520 -24.25 8.16 -0.06
CA THR A 520 -25.14 9.12 0.59
C THR A 520 -24.57 9.44 1.97
N GLU A 521 -25.06 10.48 2.64
CA GLU A 521 -24.59 10.88 3.97
C GLU A 521 -24.57 9.70 4.95
N GLY A 522 -23.37 9.34 5.43
CA GLY A 522 -23.14 8.21 6.34
C GLY A 522 -23.20 6.81 5.72
N VAL A 523 -23.42 6.66 4.41
CA VAL A 523 -23.48 5.37 3.72
C VAL A 523 -22.35 5.26 2.70
N TYR A 524 -21.51 4.27 2.87
CA TYR A 524 -20.37 3.99 2.00
C TYR A 524 -20.63 2.77 1.10
N GLY A 525 -19.85 2.67 0.02
CA GLY A 525 -19.96 1.58 -0.93
C GLY A 525 -19.48 0.23 -0.37
N ASP A 526 -20.00 -0.86 -0.95
CA ASP A 526 -19.71 -2.25 -0.56
C ASP A 526 -18.56 -2.84 -1.40
N ILE A 527 -17.40 -2.18 -1.42
CA ILE A 527 -16.17 -2.70 -2.01
C ILE A 527 -15.04 -2.68 -0.99
N TYR A 528 -14.63 -3.87 -0.53
CA TYR A 528 -13.67 -4.05 0.57
C TYR A 528 -12.29 -4.52 0.09
N PHE A 529 -12.06 -4.59 -1.22
CA PHE A 529 -10.81 -5.09 -1.81
C PHE A 529 -9.84 -3.96 -2.09
N GLN A 530 -8.93 -3.75 -1.15
CA GLN A 530 -7.95 -2.67 -1.21
C GLN A 530 -7.11 -2.69 -2.48
N LYS A 531 -6.64 -3.88 -2.92
CA LYS A 531 -5.80 -3.97 -4.12
C LYS A 531 -6.55 -3.52 -5.38
N THR A 532 -7.84 -3.80 -5.47
CA THR A 532 -8.69 -3.32 -6.56
C THR A 532 -8.82 -1.79 -6.55
N LEU A 533 -9.05 -1.20 -5.37
CA LEU A 533 -9.14 0.25 -5.20
C LEU A 533 -7.82 0.95 -5.55
N GLU A 534 -6.67 0.41 -5.10
CA GLU A 534 -5.34 0.91 -5.45
C GLU A 534 -5.06 0.83 -6.96
N ASP A 535 -5.43 -0.27 -7.60
CA ASP A 535 -5.25 -0.43 -9.05
C ASP A 535 -6.14 0.56 -9.82
N TRP A 536 -7.36 0.84 -9.34
CA TRP A 536 -8.21 1.89 -9.92
C TRP A 536 -7.61 3.28 -9.73
N ALA A 537 -7.07 3.58 -8.55
CA ALA A 537 -6.44 4.87 -8.29
C ALA A 537 -5.25 5.16 -9.21
N GLY A 538 -4.45 4.15 -9.53
CA GLY A 538 -3.28 4.28 -10.40
C GLY A 538 -3.55 3.97 -11.88
N PHE A 539 -4.79 3.70 -12.30
CA PHE A 539 -5.08 3.18 -13.64
C PHE A 539 -4.77 4.17 -14.75
N ASN A 540 -3.98 3.71 -15.72
CA ASN A 540 -3.68 4.44 -16.94
C ASN A 540 -4.10 3.61 -18.17
N ILE A 541 -5.02 4.16 -18.99
CA ILE A 541 -5.58 3.49 -20.17
C ILE A 541 -4.50 3.13 -21.22
N ASN A 542 -3.40 3.90 -21.27
CA ASN A 542 -2.30 3.67 -22.21
C ASN A 542 -1.32 2.60 -21.73
N ASN A 543 -1.35 2.23 -20.43
CA ASN A 543 -0.44 1.22 -19.85
C ASN A 543 -1.20 0.21 -18.99
N ARG A 544 -2.17 -0.47 -19.60
CA ARG A 544 -3.12 -1.38 -18.93
C ARG A 544 -2.48 -2.65 -18.36
N THR A 545 -1.32 -3.05 -18.86
CA THR A 545 -0.66 -4.33 -18.52
C THR A 545 -0.17 -4.44 -17.07
N LYS A 546 -0.23 -3.35 -16.31
CA LYS A 546 0.18 -3.31 -14.90
C LYS A 546 -1.00 -3.40 -13.92
N PHE A 547 -2.23 -3.37 -14.42
CA PHE A 547 -3.44 -3.21 -13.62
C PHE A 547 -4.40 -4.40 -13.80
N ASP A 548 -3.93 -5.59 -13.44
CA ASP A 548 -4.69 -6.84 -13.62
C ASP A 548 -6.04 -6.80 -12.89
N ALA A 549 -6.10 -6.19 -11.68
CA ALA A 549 -7.34 -6.05 -10.92
C ALA A 549 -8.35 -5.11 -11.62
N THR A 550 -7.89 -4.02 -12.22
CA THR A 550 -8.74 -3.10 -12.98
C THR A 550 -9.37 -3.80 -14.18
N ILE A 551 -8.59 -4.62 -14.89
CA ILE A 551 -9.11 -5.32 -16.07
C ILE A 551 -10.23 -6.29 -15.69
N SER A 552 -9.99 -7.14 -14.71
CA SER A 552 -10.98 -8.16 -14.31
C SER A 552 -12.21 -7.54 -13.61
N SER A 553 -12.02 -6.53 -12.77
CA SER A 553 -13.15 -5.84 -12.12
C SER A 553 -14.03 -5.11 -13.14
N GLY A 554 -13.43 -4.42 -14.11
CA GLY A 554 -14.18 -3.78 -15.19
C GLY A 554 -14.96 -4.77 -16.07
N LEU A 555 -14.38 -5.96 -16.34
CA LEU A 555 -15.11 -7.03 -17.03
C LEU A 555 -16.29 -7.56 -16.20
N ALA A 556 -16.16 -7.69 -14.88
CA ALA A 556 -17.27 -8.05 -13.99
C ALA A 556 -18.40 -7.00 -14.05
N ILE A 557 -18.02 -5.71 -14.01
CA ILE A 557 -18.99 -4.61 -14.15
C ILE A 557 -19.71 -4.68 -15.52
N MET A 558 -18.98 -4.87 -16.61
CA MET A 558 -19.55 -4.99 -17.95
C MET A 558 -20.51 -6.18 -18.06
N ALA A 559 -20.17 -7.33 -17.45
CA ALA A 559 -21.01 -8.51 -17.39
C ALA A 559 -22.34 -8.26 -16.66
N CYS A 560 -22.33 -7.34 -15.68
CA CYS A 560 -23.50 -6.99 -14.86
C CYS A 560 -24.27 -5.75 -15.34
N ASN A 561 -23.81 -5.03 -16.37
CA ASN A 561 -24.31 -3.70 -16.73
C ASN A 561 -25.82 -3.59 -16.98
N LYS A 562 -26.44 -4.62 -17.51
CA LYS A 562 -27.88 -4.58 -17.85
C LYS A 562 -28.83 -4.69 -16.65
N ASN A 563 -28.32 -5.19 -15.51
CA ASN A 563 -29.15 -5.55 -14.36
C ASN A 563 -28.62 -4.95 -13.03
N ARG A 564 -27.79 -3.89 -13.08
CA ARG A 564 -27.37 -3.21 -11.86
C ARG A 564 -28.50 -2.37 -11.29
N TYR A 565 -28.73 -2.50 -9.99
CA TYR A 565 -29.56 -1.56 -9.26
C TYR A 565 -28.94 -0.17 -9.33
N ARG A 566 -29.72 0.81 -9.76
CA ARG A 566 -29.40 2.22 -9.65
C ARG A 566 -30.33 2.79 -8.59
N PRO A 567 -29.81 3.27 -7.45
CA PRO A 567 -30.65 4.03 -6.52
C PRO A 567 -31.32 5.14 -7.32
N SER A 568 -32.64 5.22 -7.27
CA SER A 568 -33.31 6.41 -7.80
C SER A 568 -32.77 7.58 -6.97
N ALA A 569 -32.14 8.55 -7.63
CA ALA A 569 -31.94 9.85 -6.97
C ALA A 569 -33.28 10.18 -6.31
N GLU A 570 -33.27 10.52 -5.02
CA GLU A 570 -34.46 11.04 -4.37
C GLU A 570 -35.02 12.14 -5.26
N ARG A 571 -36.08 11.80 -5.95
CA ARG A 571 -36.88 12.82 -6.58
C ARG A 571 -37.39 13.63 -5.40
N VAL A 572 -36.77 14.75 -5.12
CA VAL A 572 -37.48 15.84 -4.47
C VAL A 572 -38.74 15.98 -5.28
N LEU A 573 -39.79 15.37 -4.80
CA LEU A 573 -41.13 15.58 -5.33
C LEU A 573 -41.39 17.08 -5.10
N LYS A 574 -40.99 17.89 -6.08
CA LYS A 574 -41.53 19.21 -6.19
C LYS A 574 -43.02 18.96 -6.18
N SER A 575 -43.68 19.36 -5.09
CA SER A 575 -45.12 19.29 -5.00
C SER A 575 -45.65 19.94 -6.26
N VAL A 576 -46.13 19.09 -7.19
CA VAL A 576 -46.83 19.61 -8.36
C VAL A 576 -48.11 20.21 -7.76
N PRO A 577 -48.32 21.51 -7.84
CA PRO A 577 -49.56 22.08 -7.36
C PRO A 577 -50.69 21.45 -8.15
N LEU A 578 -51.48 20.63 -7.47
CA LEU A 578 -52.70 20.06 -8.04
C LEU A 578 -53.64 21.25 -8.27
N GLY A 579 -53.66 21.72 -9.51
CA GLY A 579 -54.59 22.74 -9.93
C GLY A 579 -56.02 22.16 -9.95
N PHE A 580 -56.80 22.44 -8.93
CA PHE A 580 -58.23 22.17 -8.96
C PHE A 580 -58.95 23.21 -9.84
N LYS A 581 -59.56 22.76 -10.92
CA LYS A 581 -60.50 23.59 -11.67
C LYS A 581 -61.79 23.72 -10.87
N LYS A 582 -62.08 24.92 -10.35
CA LYS A 582 -63.37 25.21 -9.73
C LYS A 582 -64.32 25.64 -10.81
N TYR A 583 -65.43 24.91 -10.92
CA TYR A 583 -66.51 25.26 -11.88
C TYR A 583 -67.35 26.37 -11.23
N ASN A 584 -67.39 27.54 -11.85
CA ASN A 584 -68.31 28.61 -11.50
C ASN A 584 -69.30 28.79 -12.63
N ASN A 585 -70.52 29.19 -12.28
CA ASN A 585 -71.61 29.47 -13.24
C ASN A 585 -71.30 30.51 -14.35
N LYS A 586 -70.07 30.96 -14.48
CA LYS A 586 -69.58 31.95 -15.47
C LYS A 586 -68.32 31.51 -16.24
N GLY A 587 -68.01 30.21 -16.33
CA GLY A 587 -66.85 29.72 -17.10
C GLY A 587 -65.67 29.24 -16.24
N TYR A 588 -64.66 28.63 -16.87
CA TYR A 588 -63.49 28.02 -16.24
C TYR A 588 -62.53 29.12 -15.71
N SER A 589 -62.24 29.14 -14.44
CA SER A 589 -61.09 29.87 -13.92
C SER A 589 -60.07 28.90 -13.33
N SER A 590 -58.85 28.93 -13.80
CA SER A 590 -57.74 28.22 -13.19
C SER A 590 -57.09 29.09 -12.12
N LYS A 591 -57.35 28.82 -10.83
CA LYS A 591 -56.52 29.33 -9.75
C LYS A 591 -55.66 28.18 -9.21
N ILE A 592 -54.38 28.36 -9.29
CA ILE A 592 -53.40 27.51 -8.60
C ILE A 592 -53.54 27.84 -7.10
N ILE A 593 -53.98 26.90 -6.30
CA ILE A 593 -53.93 27.05 -4.82
C ILE A 593 -52.61 26.42 -4.40
N GLN A 594 -51.71 27.25 -3.86
CA GLN A 594 -50.47 26.81 -3.22
C GLN A 594 -50.76 26.02 -1.94
#